data_cf4408628ea0614fa3f52d38584e3cf7
#
_entry.id   cf4408628ea0614fa3f52d38584e3cf7
#
_cell.length_a   1.000
_cell.length_b   1.000
_cell.length_c   1.000
_cell.angle_alpha   90.00
_cell.angle_beta   90.00
_cell.angle_gamma   90.00
#
_symmetry.space_group_name_H-M   'P 1'
#
loop_
_entity.id
_entity.type
_entity.pdbx_description
1 polymer ?
#
loop_
_entity_poly.entity_id
_entity_poly.type
_entity_poly.pdbx_seq_one_letter_code
_entity_poly.pdbx_strand_id
1 'polypeptide(L)'
;GLIRGLQFASFVSQYYGLILDLLVLGLTRASEIAGPPQMPNEFISFRDVKTETRHPIRLYSRYVDKLHVLFRFTAEEAKDLIQRYLTEHPDPNNENLVGYNNKKCWPRDARMRLMKHDVNLGRAVFWDIRNRLPRSLTSLEWDNGFVSVYSRDNPNLLFNMCGFEVRIMPKVRMATEHFAQRDGVWNLQNEQTKERTAQAFLRVDDEALKQFENRVRQVLMSSGATTFTKIVNKWNTALIGLMTYYREAVVHTQELLDLLVKCENKIQTRIKIGLNSKMPSRFPPVVFYTPKEIGGLGMLSMGHVLIPQSDLRF
;
A
#
# COMPACT_ATOMS: atom_id res chain seq x y z
N GLY A 1 -12.29 13.64 16.86
CA GLY A 1 -12.40 12.81 15.68
C GLY A 1 -13.85 12.52 15.32
N LEU A 2 -14.10 12.12 14.06
CA LEU A 2 -15.43 11.73 13.62
C LEU A 2 -15.76 10.32 14.10
N ILE A 3 -17.00 10.10 14.54
CA ILE A 3 -17.49 8.78 14.94
C ILE A 3 -17.80 7.98 13.68
N ARG A 4 -17.15 6.85 13.49
CA ARG A 4 -17.41 5.94 12.38
C ARG A 4 -18.83 5.38 12.48
N GLY A 5 -19.52 5.27 11.35
CA GLY A 5 -20.86 4.74 11.27
C GLY A 5 -21.98 5.77 11.41
N LEU A 6 -21.67 7.02 11.72
CA LEU A 6 -22.66 8.08 11.61
C LEU A 6 -22.96 8.41 10.14
N GLN A 7 -24.22 8.68 9.84
CA GLN A 7 -24.70 8.90 8.48
C GLN A 7 -23.94 10.00 7.73
N PHE A 8 -23.56 11.07 8.43
CA PHE A 8 -22.85 12.21 7.84
C PHE A 8 -21.34 12.19 8.02
N ALA A 9 -20.77 11.17 8.67
CA ALA A 9 -19.33 11.13 8.96
C ALA A 9 -18.49 11.12 7.67
N SER A 10 -18.88 10.35 6.68
CA SER A 10 -18.22 10.29 5.37
C SER A 10 -18.26 11.63 4.65
N PHE A 11 -19.41 12.29 4.65
CA PHE A 11 -19.60 13.60 4.04
C PHE A 11 -18.71 14.67 4.69
N VAL A 12 -18.72 14.75 6.01
CA VAL A 12 -17.89 15.69 6.76
C VAL A 12 -16.41 15.41 6.55
N SER A 13 -16.01 14.14 6.50
CA SER A 13 -14.64 13.72 6.24
C SER A 13 -14.17 14.21 4.87
N GLN A 14 -15.00 14.13 3.83
CA GLN A 14 -14.63 14.59 2.49
C GLN A 14 -14.43 16.10 2.44
N TYR A 15 -15.28 16.89 3.09
CA TYR A 15 -15.09 18.35 3.17
C TYR A 15 -13.88 18.74 3.99
N TYR A 16 -13.64 18.07 5.10
CA TYR A 16 -12.43 18.27 5.89
C TYR A 16 -11.17 17.99 5.07
N GLY A 17 -11.16 16.86 4.35
CA GLY A 17 -10.07 16.52 3.45
C GLY A 17 -9.86 17.53 2.34
N LEU A 18 -10.92 18.07 1.76
CA LEU A 18 -10.84 19.13 0.73
C LEU A 18 -10.13 20.38 1.27
N ILE A 19 -10.43 20.77 2.49
CA ILE A 19 -9.75 21.93 3.12
C ILE A 19 -8.25 21.64 3.25
N LEU A 20 -7.88 20.44 3.67
CA LEU A 20 -6.48 20.03 3.77
C LEU A 20 -5.81 19.98 2.39
N ASP A 21 -6.50 19.50 1.37
CA ASP A 21 -6.01 19.50 -0.01
C ASP A 21 -5.67 20.92 -0.48
N LEU A 22 -6.55 21.88 -0.20
CA LEU A 22 -6.34 23.28 -0.55
C LEU A 22 -5.18 23.91 0.21
N LEU A 23 -4.95 23.50 1.45
CA LEU A 23 -3.80 23.95 2.24
C LEU A 23 -2.48 23.41 1.70
N VAL A 24 -2.46 22.15 1.26
CA VAL A 24 -1.24 21.53 0.69
C VAL A 24 -0.93 22.10 -0.70
N LEU A 25 -1.91 22.20 -1.56
CA LEU A 25 -1.73 22.59 -2.96
C LEU A 25 -1.72 24.11 -3.17
N GLY A 26 -2.45 24.84 -2.35
CA GLY A 26 -2.84 26.21 -2.67
C GLY A 26 -3.93 26.26 -3.74
N LEU A 27 -4.63 27.36 -3.84
CA LEU A 27 -5.79 27.52 -4.73
C LEU A 27 -5.43 27.36 -6.21
N THR A 28 -4.32 27.95 -6.63
CA THR A 28 -3.90 27.92 -8.03
C THR A 28 -3.60 26.49 -8.49
N ARG A 29 -2.78 25.76 -7.74
CA ARG A 29 -2.40 24.40 -8.12
C ARG A 29 -3.57 23.43 -7.98
N ALA A 30 -4.41 23.61 -6.97
CA ALA A 30 -5.63 22.83 -6.81
C ALA A 30 -6.57 22.98 -8.02
N SER A 31 -6.73 24.21 -8.50
CA SER A 31 -7.54 24.51 -9.68
C SER A 31 -6.98 23.87 -10.96
N GLU A 32 -5.67 23.94 -11.15
CA GLU A 32 -5.00 23.27 -12.28
C GLU A 32 -5.16 21.76 -12.26
N ILE A 33 -5.04 21.15 -11.09
CA ILE A 33 -5.17 19.70 -10.90
C ILE A 33 -6.62 19.26 -11.11
N ALA A 34 -7.58 19.98 -10.57
CA ALA A 34 -9.00 19.64 -10.70
C ALA A 34 -9.53 19.83 -12.12
N GLY A 35 -9.00 20.82 -12.84
CA GLY A 35 -9.54 21.21 -14.14
C GLY A 35 -10.83 22.04 -14.02
N PRO A 36 -11.42 22.43 -15.16
CA PRO A 36 -12.64 23.23 -15.15
C PRO A 36 -13.82 22.41 -14.59
N PRO A 37 -14.78 23.04 -13.87
CA PRO A 37 -15.93 22.35 -13.29
C PRO A 37 -16.80 21.61 -14.32
N GLN A 38 -16.84 22.07 -15.54
CA GLN A 38 -17.61 21.46 -16.63
C GLN A 38 -16.96 20.14 -17.12
N MET A 39 -15.66 20.02 -17.01
CA MET A 39 -14.90 18.84 -17.43
C MET A 39 -13.70 18.62 -16.50
N PRO A 40 -13.96 18.08 -15.30
CA PRO A 40 -12.88 17.82 -14.35
C PRO A 40 -11.83 16.86 -14.90
N ASN A 41 -10.58 17.08 -14.53
CA ASN A 41 -9.49 16.16 -14.91
C ASN A 41 -9.63 14.86 -14.13
N GLU A 42 -9.65 13.72 -14.81
CA GLU A 42 -9.61 12.40 -14.17
C GLU A 42 -8.20 12.08 -13.68
N PHE A 43 -7.19 12.48 -14.46
CA PHE A 43 -5.79 12.34 -14.10
C PHE A 43 -4.97 13.41 -14.83
N ILE A 44 -3.77 13.66 -14.32
CA ILE A 44 -2.81 14.55 -14.98
C ILE A 44 -1.83 13.70 -15.78
N SER A 45 -1.86 13.87 -17.11
CA SER A 45 -0.90 13.24 -18.01
C SER A 45 0.40 14.06 -18.03
N PHE A 46 1.54 13.40 -17.79
CA PHE A 46 2.87 14.01 -17.91
C PHE A 46 3.27 14.31 -19.36
N ARG A 47 2.40 14.01 -20.29
CA ARG A 47 2.72 14.01 -21.70
C ARG A 47 2.51 15.30 -22.42
N ASP A 48 1.73 16.17 -21.88
CA ASP A 48 1.49 17.45 -22.49
C ASP A 48 2.68 18.37 -22.20
N VAL A 49 3.76 18.10 -22.93
CA VAL A 49 5.00 18.89 -22.86
C VAL A 49 4.73 20.37 -23.14
N LYS A 50 3.68 20.66 -23.90
CA LYS A 50 3.25 22.02 -24.20
C LYS A 50 2.51 22.71 -23.06
N THR A 51 1.91 21.93 -22.16
CA THR A 51 1.21 22.42 -20.97
C THR A 51 1.98 22.08 -19.69
N GLU A 52 3.29 21.79 -19.81
CA GLU A 52 4.12 21.51 -18.65
C GLU A 52 4.03 22.66 -17.64
N THR A 53 3.42 22.35 -16.53
CA THR A 53 3.50 23.21 -15.37
C THR A 53 4.92 23.15 -14.82
N ARG A 54 5.45 24.32 -14.47
CA ARG A 54 6.73 24.42 -13.74
C ARG A 54 6.55 24.18 -12.25
N HIS A 55 5.33 23.93 -11.81
CA HIS A 55 5.04 23.71 -10.40
C HIS A 55 5.65 22.37 -9.95
N PRO A 56 6.34 22.33 -8.79
CA PRO A 56 6.97 21.10 -8.31
C PRO A 56 5.98 19.95 -8.06
N ILE A 57 4.76 20.25 -7.60
CA ILE A 57 3.74 19.22 -7.38
C ILE A 57 3.19 18.76 -8.73
N ARG A 58 3.46 17.50 -9.08
CA ARG A 58 3.07 16.92 -10.37
C ARG A 58 1.84 16.05 -10.29
N LEU A 59 1.71 15.25 -9.24
CA LEU A 59 0.52 14.46 -8.97
C LEU A 59 0.11 14.64 -7.51
N TYR A 60 -1.18 14.62 -7.31
CA TYR A 60 -1.77 14.70 -5.97
C TYR A 60 -2.96 13.77 -5.89
N SER A 61 -3.02 12.95 -4.86
CA SER A 61 -4.15 12.06 -4.61
C SER A 61 -4.38 11.98 -3.10
N ARG A 62 -5.62 12.02 -2.71
CA ARG A 62 -6.04 11.77 -1.34
C ARG A 62 -7.10 10.67 -1.30
N TYR A 63 -6.82 9.62 -0.57
CA TYR A 63 -7.79 8.57 -0.27
C TYR A 63 -8.15 8.66 1.21
N VAL A 64 -9.33 9.18 1.52
CA VAL A 64 -9.82 9.46 2.88
C VAL A 64 -8.86 10.42 3.59
N ASP A 65 -7.91 9.92 4.37
CA ASP A 65 -6.91 10.66 5.14
C ASP A 65 -5.46 10.37 4.70
N LYS A 66 -5.28 9.59 3.64
CA LYS A 66 -3.95 9.25 3.10
C LYS A 66 -3.62 10.11 1.90
N LEU A 67 -2.52 10.84 1.99
CA LEU A 67 -2.02 11.69 0.91
C LEU A 67 -0.91 10.99 0.14
N HIS A 68 -0.97 11.10 -1.18
CA HIS A 68 0.11 10.71 -2.08
C HIS A 68 0.44 11.91 -2.96
N VAL A 69 1.63 12.43 -2.80
CA VAL A 69 2.07 13.62 -3.53
C VAL A 69 3.35 13.29 -4.27
N LEU A 70 3.34 13.48 -5.58
CA LEU A 70 4.53 13.33 -6.40
C LEU A 70 5.09 14.68 -6.76
N PHE A 71 6.32 14.90 -6.36
CA PHE A 71 7.09 16.11 -6.69
C PHE A 71 8.08 15.80 -7.81
N ARG A 72 8.36 16.83 -8.60
CA ARG A 72 9.50 16.85 -9.50
C ARG A 72 10.24 18.16 -9.31
N PHE A 73 11.49 18.06 -8.88
CA PHE A 73 12.33 19.22 -8.63
C PHE A 73 13.44 19.30 -9.66
N THR A 74 13.77 20.53 -10.07
CA THR A 74 15.07 20.81 -10.68
C THR A 74 16.14 20.73 -9.59
N ALA A 75 17.41 20.61 -10.01
CA ALA A 75 18.53 20.59 -9.06
C ALA A 75 18.56 21.85 -8.18
N GLU A 76 18.23 22.99 -8.75
CA GLU A 76 18.18 24.26 -8.03
C GLU A 76 17.04 24.33 -7.02
N GLU A 77 15.84 23.88 -7.42
CA GLU A 77 14.68 23.83 -6.53
C GLU A 77 14.92 22.87 -5.36
N ALA A 78 15.51 21.70 -5.62
CA ALA A 78 15.87 20.74 -4.58
C ALA A 78 16.89 21.33 -3.61
N LYS A 79 17.92 21.97 -4.13
CA LYS A 79 18.96 22.63 -3.31
C LYS A 79 18.36 23.73 -2.43
N ASP A 80 17.49 24.56 -2.99
CA ASP A 80 16.83 25.63 -2.23
C ASP A 80 15.96 25.07 -1.11
N LEU A 81 15.17 24.06 -1.39
CA LEU A 81 14.30 23.41 -0.39
C LEU A 81 15.13 22.79 0.74
N ILE A 82 16.18 22.07 0.41
CA ILE A 82 17.10 21.47 1.39
C ILE A 82 17.75 22.56 2.25
N GLN A 83 18.17 23.65 1.64
CA GLN A 83 18.81 24.74 2.35
C GLN A 83 17.85 25.41 3.34
N ARG A 84 16.61 25.66 2.95
CA ARG A 84 15.58 26.19 3.85
C ARG A 84 15.29 25.25 5.01
N TYR A 85 15.18 23.95 4.73
CA TYR A 85 14.98 22.93 5.75
C TYR A 85 16.13 22.89 6.76
N LEU A 86 17.37 22.84 6.29
CA LEU A 86 18.55 22.76 7.15
C LEU A 86 18.81 24.04 7.94
N THR A 87 18.32 25.19 7.47
CA THR A 87 18.40 26.43 8.21
C THR A 87 17.55 26.40 9.47
N GLU A 88 16.36 25.79 9.39
CA GLU A 88 15.47 25.62 10.55
C GLU A 88 15.81 24.39 11.40
N HIS A 89 16.36 23.37 10.77
CA HIS A 89 16.69 22.09 11.41
C HIS A 89 18.14 21.68 11.10
N PRO A 90 19.12 22.39 11.65
CA PRO A 90 20.52 22.01 11.45
C PRO A 90 20.78 20.64 12.09
N ASP A 91 21.47 19.79 11.33
CA ASP A 91 21.88 18.46 11.80
C ASP A 91 23.41 18.34 11.75
N PRO A 92 24.11 18.65 12.87
CA PRO A 92 25.57 18.60 12.89
C PRO A 92 26.16 17.20 12.80
N ASN A 93 25.37 16.14 13.07
CA ASN A 93 25.87 14.77 13.25
C ASN A 93 25.45 13.80 12.15
N ASN A 94 24.88 14.26 11.04
CA ASN A 94 24.31 13.41 9.98
C ASN A 94 23.25 12.39 10.48
N GLU A 95 22.54 12.71 11.55
CA GLU A 95 21.45 11.88 12.10
C GLU A 95 20.36 11.59 11.07
N ASN A 96 20.24 12.42 10.04
CA ASN A 96 19.34 12.24 8.90
C ASN A 96 19.47 10.87 8.22
N LEU A 97 20.69 10.31 8.16
CA LEU A 97 20.92 9.01 7.55
C LEU A 97 20.40 7.87 8.43
N VAL A 98 20.54 8.01 9.76
CA VAL A 98 20.16 6.97 10.72
C VAL A 98 18.64 6.92 10.93
N GLY A 99 18.01 8.07 10.97
CA GLY A 99 16.58 8.18 11.24
C GLY A 99 15.66 8.05 10.02
N TYR A 100 16.20 7.77 8.84
CA TYR A 100 15.39 7.65 7.64
C TYR A 100 14.60 6.34 7.64
N ASN A 101 13.28 6.44 7.47
CA ASN A 101 12.37 5.29 7.47
C ASN A 101 12.40 4.59 6.12
N ASN A 102 13.11 3.44 6.03
CA ASN A 102 13.25 2.68 4.79
C ASN A 102 12.29 1.50 4.74
N LYS A 103 11.90 1.10 3.53
CA LYS A 103 10.98 -0.01 3.27
C LYS A 103 11.71 -1.36 3.32
N LYS A 104 11.66 -2.01 4.47
CA LYS A 104 12.35 -3.30 4.69
C LYS A 104 11.71 -4.49 3.97
N CYS A 105 10.48 -4.35 3.48
CA CYS A 105 9.80 -5.40 2.71
C CYS A 105 10.46 -5.71 1.36
N TRP A 106 11.19 -4.76 0.81
CA TRP A 106 11.92 -4.93 -0.45
C TRP A 106 13.34 -5.46 -0.20
N PRO A 107 13.92 -6.21 -1.16
CA PRO A 107 15.33 -6.58 -1.10
C PRO A 107 16.24 -5.36 -0.97
N ARG A 108 17.44 -5.55 -0.44
CA ARG A 108 18.38 -4.43 -0.20
C ARG A 108 18.71 -3.63 -1.45
N ASP A 109 18.84 -4.27 -2.59
CA ASP A 109 19.13 -3.64 -3.88
C ASP A 109 17.95 -2.83 -4.42
N ALA A 110 16.72 -3.11 -3.95
CA ALA A 110 15.51 -2.40 -4.34
C ALA A 110 15.13 -1.27 -3.38
N ARG A 111 15.72 -1.23 -2.19
CA ARG A 111 15.49 -0.17 -1.20
C ARG A 111 16.14 1.13 -1.63
N MET A 112 15.66 2.21 -1.05
CA MET A 112 16.30 3.50 -1.23
C MET A 112 17.71 3.49 -0.64
N ARG A 113 18.69 3.91 -1.43
CA ARG A 113 20.03 4.17 -0.94
C ARG A 113 20.02 5.49 -0.16
N LEU A 114 20.59 5.46 1.03
CA LEU A 114 20.57 6.62 1.93
C LEU A 114 21.70 7.59 1.59
N MET A 115 21.67 8.12 0.38
CA MET A 115 22.58 9.17 -0.03
C MET A 115 22.20 10.46 0.68
N LYS A 116 23.20 11.20 1.18
CA LYS A 116 22.99 12.40 1.99
C LYS A 116 22.04 13.40 1.33
N HIS A 117 22.22 13.66 0.06
CA HIS A 117 21.37 14.58 -0.70
C HIS A 117 19.92 14.08 -0.76
N ASP A 118 19.71 12.82 -1.08
CA ASP A 118 18.37 12.24 -1.23
C ASP A 118 17.63 12.16 0.10
N VAL A 119 18.32 11.80 1.18
CA VAL A 119 17.75 11.81 2.52
C VAL A 119 17.34 13.21 2.94
N ASN A 120 18.21 14.19 2.71
CA ASN A 120 17.90 15.59 3.02
C ASN A 120 16.72 16.11 2.18
N LEU A 121 16.65 15.74 0.91
CA LEU A 121 15.51 16.11 0.06
C LEU A 121 14.22 15.49 0.56
N GLY A 122 14.23 14.22 0.88
CA GLY A 122 13.05 13.51 1.40
C GLY A 122 12.55 14.13 2.71
N ARG A 123 13.45 14.46 3.62
CA ARG A 123 13.11 15.13 4.88
C ARG A 123 12.60 16.56 4.66
N ALA A 124 13.22 17.27 3.73
CA ALA A 124 12.81 18.64 3.39
C ALA A 124 11.40 18.67 2.77
N VAL A 125 11.09 17.71 1.90
CA VAL A 125 9.74 17.55 1.32
C VAL A 125 8.71 17.26 2.40
N PHE A 126 8.99 16.33 3.29
CA PHE A 126 8.10 16.00 4.40
C PHE A 126 7.87 17.19 5.33
N TRP A 127 8.93 17.89 5.69
CA TRP A 127 8.89 19.12 6.49
C TRP A 127 8.04 20.18 5.81
N ASP A 128 8.22 20.39 4.51
CA ASP A 128 7.46 21.39 3.73
C ASP A 128 5.96 21.07 3.73
N ILE A 129 5.58 19.83 3.46
CA ILE A 129 4.17 19.40 3.50
C ILE A 129 3.60 19.56 4.92
N ARG A 130 4.33 19.14 5.93
CA ARG A 130 3.90 19.26 7.32
C ARG A 130 3.64 20.70 7.73
N ASN A 131 4.47 21.63 7.26
CA ASN A 131 4.32 23.04 7.58
C ASN A 131 3.12 23.71 6.89
N ARG A 132 2.62 23.11 5.83
CA ARG A 132 1.40 23.61 5.15
C ARG A 132 0.12 23.22 5.88
N LEU A 133 0.20 22.27 6.80
CA LEU A 133 -0.95 21.72 7.52
C LEU A 133 -0.96 22.21 8.97
N PRO A 134 -2.13 22.58 9.53
CA PRO A 134 -2.23 22.96 10.93
C PRO A 134 -1.95 21.75 11.83
N ARG A 135 -1.02 21.89 12.78
CA ARG A 135 -0.65 20.81 13.71
C ARG A 135 -1.82 20.35 14.60
N SER A 136 -2.72 21.27 14.94
CA SER A 136 -3.91 20.96 15.74
C SER A 136 -4.94 20.12 15.00
N LEU A 137 -4.90 20.08 13.66
CA LEU A 137 -5.88 19.41 12.81
C LEU A 137 -5.35 18.14 12.17
N THR A 138 -4.05 17.90 12.24
CA THR A 138 -3.41 16.75 11.60
C THR A 138 -2.43 16.08 12.54
N SER A 139 -2.34 14.74 12.44
CA SER A 139 -1.37 13.93 13.16
C SER A 139 -0.26 13.41 12.24
N LEU A 140 0.16 14.23 11.28
CA LEU A 140 1.23 13.87 10.35
C LEU A 140 2.58 13.98 11.07
N GLU A 141 3.12 12.83 11.43
CA GLU A 141 4.44 12.69 12.05
C GLU A 141 5.37 11.88 11.13
N TRP A 142 6.67 12.02 11.32
CA TRP A 142 7.67 11.32 10.51
C TRP A 142 7.49 9.80 10.51
N ASP A 143 7.05 9.23 11.64
CA ASP A 143 6.84 7.79 11.78
C ASP A 143 5.72 7.22 10.91
N ASN A 144 4.71 8.04 10.59
CA ASN A 144 3.59 7.65 9.74
C ASN A 144 3.65 8.24 8.32
N GLY A 145 4.77 8.89 7.98
CA GLY A 145 5.06 9.37 6.65
C GLY A 145 6.21 8.58 6.01
N PHE A 146 6.26 8.60 4.70
CA PHE A 146 7.37 8.03 3.94
C PHE A 146 7.60 8.86 2.69
N VAL A 147 8.85 9.17 2.42
CA VAL A 147 9.25 9.86 1.19
C VAL A 147 10.29 9.02 0.47
N SER A 148 9.99 8.63 -0.75
CA SER A 148 10.94 7.98 -1.65
C SER A 148 11.49 9.01 -2.62
N VAL A 149 12.78 8.99 -2.84
CA VAL A 149 13.45 9.89 -3.78
C VAL A 149 13.95 9.10 -4.98
N TYR A 150 13.46 9.44 -6.15
CA TYR A 150 13.98 8.96 -7.42
C TYR A 150 15.09 9.91 -7.89
N SER A 151 16.28 9.38 -8.03
CA SER A 151 17.45 10.17 -8.40
C SER A 151 18.45 9.34 -9.20
N ARG A 152 19.59 9.93 -9.51
CA ARG A 152 20.69 9.21 -10.15
C ARG A 152 21.11 7.95 -9.37
N ASP A 153 21.12 8.02 -8.05
CA ASP A 153 21.54 6.91 -7.19
C ASP A 153 20.38 5.98 -6.79
N ASN A 154 19.14 6.42 -6.94
CA ASN A 154 17.94 5.71 -6.53
C ASN A 154 16.99 5.50 -7.71
N PRO A 155 17.04 4.31 -8.35
CA PRO A 155 16.28 4.05 -9.58
C PRO A 155 14.82 3.65 -9.36
N ASN A 156 14.37 3.53 -8.12
CA ASN A 156 13.04 3.10 -7.79
C ASN A 156 12.24 4.22 -7.12
N LEU A 157 10.94 4.28 -7.42
CA LEU A 157 9.97 4.96 -6.57
C LEU A 157 9.24 3.94 -5.73
N LEU A 158 9.24 4.15 -4.42
CA LEU A 158 8.62 3.27 -3.44
C LEU A 158 7.52 4.02 -2.71
N PHE A 159 6.35 3.42 -2.65
CA PHE A 159 5.23 3.97 -1.86
C PHE A 159 4.26 2.86 -1.49
N ASN A 160 3.36 3.14 -0.55
CA ASN A 160 2.27 2.24 -0.21
C ASN A 160 0.93 2.94 -0.47
N MET A 161 -0.03 2.17 -0.96
CA MET A 161 -1.36 2.65 -1.28
C MET A 161 -2.38 1.53 -1.17
N CYS A 162 -3.49 1.78 -0.47
CA CYS A 162 -4.62 0.85 -0.38
C CYS A 162 -4.25 -0.58 0.05
N GLY A 163 -3.29 -0.71 0.94
CA GLY A 163 -2.81 -2.01 1.44
C GLY A 163 -1.71 -2.66 0.61
N PHE A 164 -1.33 -2.05 -0.50
CA PHE A 164 -0.22 -2.53 -1.34
C PHE A 164 1.06 -1.76 -1.05
N GLU A 165 2.18 -2.47 -1.07
CA GLU A 165 3.50 -1.86 -1.25
C GLU A 165 3.82 -1.87 -2.73
N VAL A 166 4.21 -0.71 -3.26
CA VAL A 166 4.46 -0.51 -4.68
C VAL A 166 5.89 -0.04 -4.91
N ARG A 167 6.53 -0.66 -5.90
CA ARG A 167 7.85 -0.28 -6.39
C ARG A 167 7.73 -0.02 -7.88
N ILE A 168 8.04 1.19 -8.30
CA ILE A 168 8.07 1.55 -9.72
C ILE A 168 9.50 1.75 -10.16
N MET A 169 9.89 1.02 -11.20
CA MET A 169 11.19 1.16 -11.84
C MET A 169 10.99 1.57 -13.30
N PRO A 170 11.47 2.78 -13.67
CA PRO A 170 11.43 3.21 -15.07
C PRO A 170 12.30 2.34 -15.96
N LYS A 171 11.86 2.13 -17.21
CA LYS A 171 12.56 1.33 -18.21
C LYS A 171 14.01 1.78 -18.42
N VAL A 172 14.25 3.08 -18.46
CA VAL A 172 15.57 3.68 -18.67
C VAL A 172 16.58 3.34 -17.57
N ARG A 173 16.11 2.88 -16.42
CA ARG A 173 16.94 2.50 -15.27
C ARG A 173 17.19 1.00 -15.17
N MET A 174 16.59 0.20 -16.06
CA MET A 174 16.78 -1.25 -16.06
C MET A 174 18.07 -1.61 -16.81
N ALA A 175 18.88 -2.47 -16.19
CA ALA A 175 20.17 -2.87 -16.72
C ALA A 175 20.07 -3.81 -17.93
N THR A 176 18.93 -4.48 -18.11
CA THR A 176 18.71 -5.43 -19.20
C THR A 176 17.33 -5.23 -19.80
N GLU A 177 17.23 -5.54 -21.11
CA GLU A 177 16.05 -5.35 -21.94
C GLU A 177 14.85 -6.24 -21.58
N HIS A 178 14.91 -6.97 -20.49
CA HIS A 178 13.89 -7.95 -20.12
C HIS A 178 12.71 -7.32 -19.38
N PHE A 179 11.80 -6.76 -20.15
CA PHE A 179 10.41 -6.63 -19.76
C PHE A 179 9.74 -8.01 -19.77
N ALA A 180 10.26 -8.96 -19.01
CA ALA A 180 9.61 -10.24 -18.87
C ALA A 180 8.26 -10.05 -18.18
N GLN A 181 7.19 -10.57 -18.77
CA GLN A 181 5.93 -10.69 -18.07
C GLN A 181 6.12 -11.68 -16.90
N ARG A 182 6.05 -11.16 -15.70
CA ARG A 182 6.01 -11.96 -14.47
C ARG A 182 4.67 -11.72 -13.80
N ASP A 183 4.11 -12.75 -13.18
CA ASP A 183 2.92 -12.60 -12.36
C ASP A 183 3.22 -11.61 -11.23
N GLY A 184 2.29 -10.66 -10.99
CA GLY A 184 2.44 -9.64 -9.98
C GLY A 184 3.36 -8.47 -10.33
N VAL A 185 3.86 -8.42 -11.56
CA VAL A 185 4.60 -7.29 -12.11
C VAL A 185 3.82 -6.69 -13.25
N TRP A 186 3.45 -5.42 -13.11
CA TRP A 186 2.71 -4.71 -14.14
C TRP A 186 3.66 -3.97 -15.05
N ASN A 187 3.48 -4.13 -16.35
CA ASN A 187 4.15 -3.32 -17.35
C ASN A 187 3.31 -2.07 -17.60
N LEU A 188 3.85 -0.92 -17.25
CA LEU A 188 3.19 0.36 -17.47
C LEU A 188 3.44 0.82 -18.90
N GLN A 189 2.38 1.19 -19.57
CA GLN A 189 2.42 1.69 -20.93
C GLN A 189 1.99 3.14 -20.99
N ASN A 190 2.58 3.82 -21.96
CA ASN A 190 2.06 5.10 -22.38
C ASN A 190 0.79 4.89 -23.23
N GLU A 191 -0.31 5.57 -22.88
CA GLU A 191 -1.61 5.37 -23.53
C GLU A 191 -1.60 5.70 -25.03
N GLN A 192 -0.85 6.68 -25.45
CA GLN A 192 -0.84 7.15 -26.83
C GLN A 192 0.13 6.38 -27.71
N THR A 193 1.39 6.15 -27.25
CA THR A 193 2.39 5.42 -28.06
C THR A 193 2.39 3.93 -27.85
N LYS A 194 1.70 3.46 -26.79
CA LYS A 194 1.73 2.05 -26.37
C LYS A 194 3.14 1.53 -26.03
N GLU A 195 4.10 2.43 -25.85
CA GLU A 195 5.43 2.06 -25.37
C GLU A 195 5.42 1.72 -23.89
N ARG A 196 6.15 0.70 -23.53
CA ARG A 196 6.38 0.33 -22.14
C ARG A 196 7.37 1.32 -21.53
N THR A 197 6.99 1.98 -20.47
CA THR A 197 7.78 3.05 -19.83
C THR A 197 8.37 2.66 -18.50
N ALA A 198 7.71 1.75 -17.77
CA ALA A 198 8.14 1.34 -16.45
C ALA A 198 7.54 -0.02 -16.07
N GLN A 199 8.05 -0.60 -15.00
CA GLN A 199 7.44 -1.75 -14.33
C GLN A 199 7.02 -1.37 -12.92
N ALA A 200 5.87 -1.89 -12.48
CA ALA A 200 5.38 -1.77 -11.12
C ALA A 200 5.38 -3.14 -10.45
N PHE A 201 6.08 -3.24 -9.32
CA PHE A 201 6.14 -4.44 -8.49
C PHE A 201 5.21 -4.24 -7.30
N LEU A 202 4.33 -5.20 -7.06
CA LEU A 202 3.33 -5.12 -6.01
C LEU A 202 3.58 -6.16 -4.93
N ARG A 203 3.40 -5.76 -3.68
CA ARG A 203 3.40 -6.63 -2.50
C ARG A 203 2.25 -6.24 -1.58
N VAL A 204 1.91 -7.12 -0.67
CA VAL A 204 0.95 -6.81 0.39
C VAL A 204 1.69 -6.04 1.50
N ASP A 205 1.07 -4.95 1.97
CA ASP A 205 1.61 -4.12 3.03
C ASP A 205 1.59 -4.83 4.39
N ASP A 206 2.55 -4.54 5.26
CA ASP A 206 2.64 -5.09 6.61
C ASP A 206 1.41 -4.75 7.47
N GLU A 207 0.82 -3.59 7.28
CA GLU A 207 -0.40 -3.20 7.98
C GLU A 207 -1.57 -4.10 7.58
N ALA A 208 -1.68 -4.45 6.30
CA ALA A 208 -2.69 -5.38 5.81
C ALA A 208 -2.51 -6.78 6.41
N LEU A 209 -1.26 -7.23 6.57
CA LEU A 209 -0.94 -8.49 7.27
C LEU A 209 -1.45 -8.47 8.71
N LYS A 210 -1.20 -7.40 9.43
CA LYS A 210 -1.66 -7.22 10.81
C LYS A 210 -3.19 -7.19 10.90
N GLN A 211 -3.84 -6.52 9.98
CA GLN A 211 -5.31 -6.46 9.93
C GLN A 211 -5.91 -7.85 9.71
N PHE A 212 -5.34 -8.64 8.80
CA PHE A 212 -5.77 -10.00 8.56
C PHE A 212 -5.57 -10.89 9.81
N GLU A 213 -4.41 -10.81 10.43
CA GLU A 213 -4.11 -11.55 11.66
C GLU A 213 -5.09 -11.18 12.78
N ASN A 214 -5.40 -9.90 12.95
CA ASN A 214 -6.39 -9.44 13.92
C ASN A 214 -7.80 -9.97 13.61
N ARG A 215 -8.18 -10.02 12.34
CA ARG A 215 -9.45 -10.58 11.90
C ARG A 215 -9.55 -12.06 12.28
N VAL A 216 -8.51 -12.83 12.02
CA VAL A 216 -8.43 -14.24 12.41
C VAL A 216 -8.51 -14.39 13.93
N ARG A 217 -7.81 -13.54 14.67
CA ARG A 217 -7.88 -13.55 16.13
C ARG A 217 -9.30 -13.31 16.64
N GLN A 218 -10.04 -12.39 16.03
CA GLN A 218 -11.45 -12.18 16.36
C GLN A 218 -12.30 -13.41 16.11
N VAL A 219 -12.05 -14.12 15.02
CA VAL A 219 -12.74 -15.39 14.73
C VAL A 219 -12.42 -16.43 15.79
N LEU A 220 -11.16 -16.55 16.21
CA LEU A 220 -10.72 -17.49 17.24
C LEU A 220 -11.28 -17.16 18.63
N MET A 221 -11.57 -15.89 18.90
CA MET A 221 -12.17 -15.43 20.16
C MET A 221 -13.70 -15.57 20.20
N SER A 222 -14.30 -16.14 19.18
CA SER A 222 -15.74 -16.40 19.16
C SER A 222 -16.16 -17.24 20.37
N SER A 223 -17.39 -17.02 20.87
CA SER A 223 -17.89 -17.72 22.04
C SER A 223 -17.89 -19.25 21.81
N GLY A 224 -17.79 -20.03 22.88
CA GLY A 224 -17.88 -21.49 22.82
C GLY A 224 -19.20 -22.04 22.25
N ALA A 225 -20.24 -21.20 22.21
CA ALA A 225 -21.52 -21.49 21.57
C ALA A 225 -21.51 -21.38 20.05
N THR A 226 -20.44 -20.80 19.47
CA THR A 226 -20.32 -20.65 18.01
C THR A 226 -20.06 -21.99 17.36
N THR A 227 -20.85 -22.32 16.34
CA THR A 227 -20.73 -23.61 15.62
C THR A 227 -19.46 -23.63 14.77
N PHE A 228 -18.91 -24.81 14.52
CA PHE A 228 -17.73 -24.99 13.65
C PHE A 228 -17.98 -24.52 12.25
N THR A 229 -19.20 -24.70 11.75
CA THR A 229 -19.62 -24.20 10.44
C THR A 229 -19.50 -22.68 10.35
N LYS A 230 -19.89 -21.94 11.40
CA LYS A 230 -19.73 -20.48 11.46
C LYS A 230 -18.26 -20.06 11.48
N ILE A 231 -17.42 -20.76 12.23
CA ILE A 231 -15.98 -20.49 12.30
C ILE A 231 -15.35 -20.69 10.92
N VAL A 232 -15.64 -21.78 10.25
CA VAL A 232 -15.14 -22.07 8.91
C VAL A 232 -15.66 -21.06 7.89
N ASN A 233 -16.92 -20.66 7.96
CA ASN A 233 -17.48 -19.64 7.07
C ASN A 233 -16.80 -18.28 7.26
N LYS A 234 -16.51 -17.87 8.48
CA LYS A 234 -15.78 -16.64 8.76
C LYS A 234 -14.35 -16.69 8.21
N TRP A 235 -13.68 -17.81 8.37
CA TRP A 235 -12.35 -18.04 7.79
C TRP A 235 -12.41 -17.96 6.26
N ASN A 236 -13.33 -18.67 5.63
CA ASN A 236 -13.50 -18.68 4.19
C ASN A 236 -13.76 -17.27 3.64
N THR A 237 -14.64 -16.53 4.31
CA THR A 237 -14.95 -15.14 3.92
C THR A 237 -13.70 -14.26 4.02
N ALA A 238 -12.95 -14.36 5.10
CA ALA A 238 -11.73 -13.60 5.29
C ALA A 238 -10.66 -13.96 4.23
N LEU A 239 -10.48 -15.24 3.97
CA LEU A 239 -9.51 -15.73 2.99
C LEU A 239 -9.87 -15.30 1.57
N ILE A 240 -11.13 -15.49 1.16
CA ILE A 240 -11.61 -15.07 -0.16
C ILE A 240 -11.46 -13.57 -0.33
N GLY A 241 -11.84 -12.79 0.67
CA GLY A 241 -11.71 -11.33 0.65
C GLY A 241 -10.26 -10.89 0.46
N LEU A 242 -9.33 -11.49 1.19
CA LEU A 242 -7.90 -11.21 1.07
C LEU A 242 -7.38 -11.56 -0.33
N MET A 243 -7.66 -12.77 -0.79
CA MET A 243 -7.11 -13.30 -2.04
C MET A 243 -7.70 -12.60 -3.27
N THR A 244 -8.97 -12.22 -3.24
CA THR A 244 -9.61 -11.50 -4.33
C THR A 244 -9.17 -10.04 -4.41
N TYR A 245 -8.85 -9.43 -3.28
CA TYR A 245 -8.35 -8.06 -3.23
C TYR A 245 -6.89 -7.96 -3.70
N TYR A 246 -6.00 -8.75 -3.11
CA TYR A 246 -4.57 -8.65 -3.36
C TYR A 246 -4.09 -9.46 -4.57
N ARG A 247 -4.82 -10.49 -4.95
CA ARG A 247 -4.55 -11.32 -6.13
C ARG A 247 -3.07 -11.75 -6.21
N GLU A 248 -2.39 -11.44 -7.30
CA GLU A 248 -1.01 -11.83 -7.56
C GLU A 248 -0.01 -11.28 -6.53
N ALA A 249 -0.31 -10.18 -5.86
CA ALA A 249 0.55 -9.61 -4.84
C ALA A 249 0.76 -10.56 -3.64
N VAL A 250 -0.18 -11.47 -3.41
CA VAL A 250 -0.08 -12.48 -2.34
C VAL A 250 1.13 -13.39 -2.55
N VAL A 251 1.36 -13.86 -3.78
CA VAL A 251 2.48 -14.77 -4.08
C VAL A 251 3.84 -14.09 -3.98
N HIS A 252 3.90 -12.77 -4.06
CA HIS A 252 5.12 -12.00 -3.89
C HIS A 252 5.39 -11.58 -2.45
N THR A 253 4.51 -11.94 -1.52
CA THR A 253 4.62 -11.60 -0.11
C THR A 253 4.76 -12.88 0.70
N GLN A 254 5.99 -13.36 0.87
CA GLN A 254 6.27 -14.61 1.60
C GLN A 254 5.74 -14.56 3.03
N GLU A 255 5.83 -13.42 3.68
CA GLU A 255 5.34 -13.21 5.04
C GLU A 255 3.83 -13.44 5.15
N LEU A 256 3.09 -13.06 4.11
CA LEU A 256 1.65 -13.33 4.04
C LEU A 256 1.36 -14.82 3.84
N LEU A 257 2.10 -15.49 2.96
CA LEU A 257 1.95 -16.93 2.73
C LEU A 257 2.20 -17.70 4.03
N ASP A 258 3.22 -17.35 4.78
CA ASP A 258 3.54 -17.96 6.08
C ASP A 258 2.44 -17.67 7.11
N LEU A 259 1.93 -16.45 7.13
CA LEU A 259 0.82 -16.06 8.01
C LEU A 259 -0.45 -16.85 7.71
N LEU A 260 -0.77 -17.05 6.42
CA LEU A 260 -1.96 -17.82 6.00
C LEU A 260 -1.88 -19.26 6.49
N VAL A 261 -0.73 -19.91 6.36
CA VAL A 261 -0.52 -21.28 6.86
C VAL A 261 -0.70 -21.31 8.38
N LYS A 262 -0.10 -20.37 9.09
CA LYS A 262 -0.20 -20.26 10.55
C LYS A 262 -1.64 -20.02 11.01
N CYS A 263 -2.37 -19.13 10.35
CA CYS A 263 -3.75 -18.82 10.68
C CYS A 263 -4.70 -19.99 10.39
N GLU A 264 -4.52 -20.68 9.26
CA GLU A 264 -5.30 -21.88 8.91
C GLU A 264 -5.12 -22.96 9.99
N ASN A 265 -3.89 -23.21 10.43
CA ASN A 265 -3.60 -24.16 11.50
C ASN A 265 -4.26 -23.76 12.83
N LYS A 266 -4.28 -22.47 13.16
CA LYS A 266 -4.97 -21.95 14.36
C LYS A 266 -6.48 -22.19 14.30
N ILE A 267 -7.10 -21.96 13.16
CA ILE A 267 -8.54 -22.22 12.96
C ILE A 267 -8.84 -23.71 13.11
N GLN A 268 -8.05 -24.58 12.51
CA GLN A 268 -8.18 -26.02 12.64
C GLN A 268 -8.01 -26.48 14.09
N THR A 269 -7.03 -25.96 14.79
CA THR A 269 -6.80 -26.26 16.22
C THR A 269 -7.97 -25.85 17.08
N ARG A 270 -8.58 -24.68 16.82
CA ARG A 270 -9.77 -24.20 17.54
C ARG A 270 -10.94 -25.19 17.36
N ILE A 271 -11.14 -25.71 16.17
CA ILE A 271 -12.19 -26.70 15.88
C ILE A 271 -11.88 -28.04 16.53
N LYS A 272 -10.65 -28.52 16.44
CA LYS A 272 -10.19 -29.77 17.08
C LYS A 272 -10.43 -29.75 18.59
N ILE A 273 -10.09 -28.65 19.25
CA ILE A 273 -10.32 -28.46 20.69
C ILE A 273 -11.82 -28.49 21.00
N GLY A 274 -12.64 -27.83 20.20
CA GLY A 274 -14.09 -27.79 20.36
C GLY A 274 -14.74 -29.16 20.16
N LEU A 275 -14.13 -30.07 19.39
CA LEU A 275 -14.55 -31.42 19.21
C LEU A 275 -14.05 -32.38 20.32
N ASN A 276 -13.45 -31.85 21.38
CA ASN A 276 -12.86 -32.64 22.47
C ASN A 276 -11.84 -33.70 22.00
N SER A 277 -11.10 -33.41 20.93
CA SER A 277 -10.08 -34.34 20.44
C SER A 277 -8.88 -34.36 21.39
N LYS A 278 -8.65 -35.47 22.04
CA LYS A 278 -7.49 -35.68 22.93
C LYS A 278 -6.19 -35.84 22.17
N MET A 279 -6.25 -36.07 20.87
CA MET A 279 -5.06 -36.25 19.99
C MET A 279 -5.20 -35.44 18.70
N PRO A 280 -4.96 -34.11 18.76
CA PRO A 280 -5.10 -33.23 17.59
C PRO A 280 -4.24 -33.66 16.38
N SER A 281 -3.09 -34.28 16.63
CA SER A 281 -2.18 -34.75 15.58
C SER A 281 -2.73 -35.90 14.74
N ARG A 282 -3.69 -36.65 15.28
CA ARG A 282 -4.34 -37.78 14.59
C ARG A 282 -5.69 -37.41 13.98
N PHE A 283 -6.08 -36.16 14.06
CA PHE A 283 -7.34 -35.70 13.50
C PHE A 283 -7.27 -35.72 11.96
N PRO A 284 -8.20 -36.36 11.25
CA PRO A 284 -8.12 -36.44 9.79
C PRO A 284 -8.33 -35.10 9.14
N PRO A 285 -7.38 -34.59 8.32
CA PRO A 285 -7.54 -33.33 7.61
C PRO A 285 -8.72 -33.25 6.66
N VAL A 286 -9.15 -34.41 6.18
CA VAL A 286 -10.28 -34.59 5.27
C VAL A 286 -11.57 -33.95 5.79
N VAL A 287 -11.79 -33.96 7.10
CA VAL A 287 -12.98 -33.36 7.72
C VAL A 287 -13.07 -31.85 7.46
N PHE A 288 -11.94 -31.18 7.44
CA PHE A 288 -11.93 -29.73 7.21
C PHE A 288 -12.23 -29.35 5.77
N TYR A 289 -11.62 -30.04 4.83
CA TYR A 289 -11.61 -29.66 3.42
C TYR A 289 -12.70 -30.30 2.58
N THR A 290 -13.29 -31.38 3.05
CA THR A 290 -14.40 -32.03 2.35
C THR A 290 -15.58 -31.06 2.20
N PRO A 291 -16.20 -30.97 1.01
CA PRO A 291 -17.34 -30.10 0.79
C PRO A 291 -18.50 -30.40 1.74
N LYS A 292 -19.26 -29.35 2.07
CA LYS A 292 -20.44 -29.45 2.97
C LYS A 292 -21.51 -30.44 2.45
N GLU A 293 -21.65 -30.50 1.13
CA GLU A 293 -22.64 -31.35 0.45
C GLU A 293 -22.44 -32.84 0.73
N ILE A 294 -21.24 -33.24 1.07
CA ILE A 294 -20.89 -34.62 1.40
C ILE A 294 -20.43 -34.80 2.85
N GLY A 295 -20.79 -33.87 3.72
CA GLY A 295 -20.61 -33.98 5.17
C GLY A 295 -19.37 -33.38 5.76
N GLY A 296 -18.53 -32.67 5.00
CA GLY A 296 -17.37 -31.97 5.49
C GLY A 296 -17.67 -30.52 5.95
N LEU A 297 -16.63 -29.81 6.39
CA LEU A 297 -16.76 -28.42 6.82
C LEU A 297 -16.60 -27.40 5.68
N GLY A 298 -16.11 -27.86 4.53
CA GLY A 298 -15.93 -27.00 3.36
C GLY A 298 -14.92 -25.88 3.56
N MET A 299 -13.89 -26.10 4.38
CA MET A 299 -12.84 -25.12 4.65
C MET A 299 -11.98 -24.91 3.41
N LEU A 300 -11.77 -23.65 3.04
CA LEU A 300 -10.85 -23.30 1.97
C LEU A 300 -9.42 -23.23 2.52
N SER A 301 -8.48 -23.72 1.74
CA SER A 301 -7.06 -23.50 1.98
C SER A 301 -6.51 -22.49 0.98
N MET A 302 -5.34 -21.97 1.26
CA MET A 302 -4.62 -21.07 0.34
C MET A 302 -4.50 -21.68 -1.07
N GLY A 303 -4.25 -22.99 -1.20
CA GLY A 303 -4.10 -23.66 -2.48
C GLY A 303 -5.38 -23.67 -3.33
N HIS A 304 -6.55 -23.62 -2.71
CA HIS A 304 -7.83 -23.62 -3.43
C HIS A 304 -8.15 -22.25 -4.06
N VAL A 305 -7.63 -21.17 -3.53
CA VAL A 305 -7.98 -19.79 -3.94
C VAL A 305 -6.92 -19.20 -4.87
N LEU A 306 -5.70 -19.73 -4.85
CA LEU A 306 -4.58 -19.25 -5.68
C LEU A 306 -4.66 -19.71 -7.14
N ILE A 307 -5.65 -20.49 -7.53
CA ILE A 307 -5.83 -20.84 -8.94
C ILE A 307 -6.25 -19.57 -9.70
N PRO A 308 -5.43 -19.08 -10.66
CA PRO A 308 -5.79 -17.90 -11.44
C PRO A 308 -7.12 -18.11 -12.16
N GLN A 309 -7.97 -17.09 -12.18
CA GLN A 309 -9.25 -17.17 -12.89
C GLN A 309 -9.07 -17.46 -14.39
N SER A 310 -7.93 -17.07 -14.95
CA SER A 310 -7.58 -17.41 -16.32
C SER A 310 -7.49 -18.91 -16.58
N ASP A 311 -7.08 -19.68 -15.57
CA ASP A 311 -6.96 -21.14 -15.67
C ASP A 311 -8.32 -21.85 -15.48
N LEU A 312 -9.32 -21.13 -14.97
CA LEU A 312 -10.69 -21.62 -14.83
C LEU A 312 -11.57 -21.32 -16.05
N ARG A 313 -11.04 -20.64 -17.06
CA ARG A 313 -11.74 -20.40 -18.32
C ARG A 313 -11.51 -21.58 -19.26
N PHE A 314 -12.55 -22.35 -19.42
CA PHE A 314 -12.62 -23.43 -20.42
C PHE A 314 -13.22 -22.90 -21.73
#